data_bf51c91476b946ac74ecbf733b5f803f
#
_entry.id   bf51c91476b946ac74ecbf733b5f803f
#
_cell.length_a   1.000
_cell.length_b   1.000
_cell.length_c   1.000
_cell.angle_alpha   90.00
_cell.angle_beta   90.00
_cell.angle_gamma   90.00
#
_symmetry.space_group_name_H-M   'P 1'
#
loop_
_entity.id
_entity.type
_entity.pdbx_description
1 polymer ?
#
loop_
_entity_poly.entity_id
_entity_poly.type
_entity_poly.pdbx_seq_one_letter_code
_entity_poly.pdbx_strand_id
1 'polypeptide(L)'
;MLCHNLSRVQNEQYTNGVPIGRALSNSGAYVMDSGLRLVPLGVVGELVVTGDGLARGYTDPARNVDRFVSVEIGGKTVRAYRTGDYVRHRPTDGQLEFFGRMDGQVKIRGNRVELGEIEHALRSDKVVRGGSSAPAARWQRGPVGRVCHSARGR
;
A
#
# COMPACT_ATOMS: atom_id res chain seq x y z
N MET A 1 0.74 -7.39 -12.01
CA MET A 1 0.33 -6.04 -12.48
C MET A 1 -1.18 -5.94 -12.45
N LEU A 2 -1.74 -4.80 -12.11
CA LEU A 2 -3.19 -4.58 -12.02
C LEU A 2 -3.63 -3.63 -13.12
N CYS A 3 -4.86 -3.82 -13.63
CA CYS A 3 -5.42 -2.98 -14.68
C CYS A 3 -6.83 -2.53 -14.31
N HIS A 4 -7.11 -1.26 -14.54
CA HIS A 4 -8.44 -0.67 -14.44
C HIS A 4 -8.78 0.03 -15.75
N ASN A 5 -9.97 -0.25 -16.29
CA ASN A 5 -10.43 0.43 -17.49
C ASN A 5 -11.09 1.77 -17.10
N LEU A 6 -10.38 2.87 -17.30
CA LEU A 6 -10.82 4.22 -16.97
C LEU A 6 -11.97 4.75 -17.85
N SER A 7 -12.28 4.11 -18.98
CA SER A 7 -13.35 4.57 -19.89
C SER A 7 -14.76 4.48 -19.32
N ARG A 8 -14.95 3.71 -18.23
CA ARG A 8 -16.24 3.57 -17.52
C ARG A 8 -16.36 4.40 -16.25
N VAL A 9 -15.35 5.20 -15.91
CA VAL A 9 -15.26 5.91 -14.61
C VAL A 9 -16.18 7.14 -14.55
N GLN A 10 -16.79 7.56 -15.64
CA GLN A 10 -17.44 8.88 -15.75
C GLN A 10 -18.68 9.11 -14.88
N ASN A 11 -19.26 8.07 -14.25
CA ASN A 11 -20.49 8.24 -13.44
C ASN A 11 -20.52 7.48 -12.11
N GLU A 12 -19.44 6.80 -11.69
CA GLU A 12 -19.43 6.11 -10.41
C GLU A 12 -18.75 6.96 -9.34
N GLN A 13 -19.47 7.26 -8.28
CA GLN A 13 -18.87 7.85 -7.08
C GLN A 13 -18.19 6.76 -6.26
N TYR A 14 -16.86 6.79 -6.22
CA TYR A 14 -16.08 5.87 -5.39
C TYR A 14 -15.83 6.48 -4.01
N THR A 15 -16.27 5.78 -2.96
CA THR A 15 -16.15 6.24 -1.57
C THR A 15 -14.68 6.30 -1.12
N ASN A 16 -13.83 5.41 -1.63
CA ASN A 16 -12.42 5.27 -1.23
C ASN A 16 -11.43 5.52 -2.37
N GLY A 17 -11.81 6.35 -3.34
CA GLY A 17 -10.99 6.60 -4.53
C GLY A 17 -11.24 5.59 -5.65
N VAL A 18 -10.59 5.80 -6.78
CA VAL A 18 -10.72 4.94 -7.96
C VAL A 18 -10.12 3.57 -7.67
N PRO A 19 -10.84 2.46 -7.94
CA PRO A 19 -10.29 1.13 -7.79
C PRO A 19 -9.04 0.92 -8.64
N ILE A 20 -8.09 0.15 -8.14
CA ILE A 20 -6.86 -0.19 -8.88
C ILE A 20 -7.07 -1.34 -9.87
N GLY A 21 -8.27 -1.90 -9.94
CA GLY A 21 -8.69 -2.87 -10.94
C GLY A 21 -8.54 -4.32 -10.50
N ARG A 22 -8.21 -5.18 -11.46
CA ARG A 22 -8.07 -6.63 -11.30
C ARG A 22 -6.69 -7.08 -11.76
N ALA A 23 -6.27 -8.27 -11.35
CA ALA A 23 -5.07 -8.91 -11.86
C ALA A 23 -5.14 -9.07 -13.40
N LEU A 24 -4.00 -8.88 -14.05
CA LEU A 24 -3.83 -9.19 -15.48
C LEU A 24 -3.75 -10.70 -15.69
N SER A 25 -3.88 -11.12 -16.95
CA SER A 25 -3.67 -12.52 -17.34
C SER A 25 -2.30 -13.02 -16.86
N ASN A 26 -2.23 -14.28 -16.46
CA ASN A 26 -1.05 -14.94 -15.91
C ASN A 26 -0.50 -14.32 -14.61
N SER A 27 -1.32 -13.50 -13.93
CA SER A 27 -1.00 -12.93 -12.61
C SER A 27 -2.15 -13.18 -11.65
N GLY A 28 -1.83 -13.37 -10.38
CA GLY A 28 -2.80 -13.43 -9.29
C GLY A 28 -2.66 -12.22 -8.38
N ALA A 29 -3.77 -11.74 -7.87
CA ALA A 29 -3.83 -10.69 -6.85
C ALA A 29 -4.74 -11.16 -5.72
N TYR A 30 -4.17 -11.31 -4.55
CA TYR A 30 -4.83 -11.89 -3.39
C TYR A 30 -4.78 -10.92 -2.23
N VAL A 31 -5.84 -10.86 -1.44
CA VAL A 31 -5.87 -10.08 -0.21
C VAL A 31 -5.69 -11.04 0.95
N MET A 32 -4.63 -10.85 1.73
CA MET A 32 -4.23 -11.78 2.79
C MET A 32 -4.06 -11.08 4.13
N ASP A 33 -4.23 -11.86 5.20
CA ASP A 33 -3.92 -11.44 6.57
C ASP A 33 -2.40 -11.51 6.86
N SER A 34 -2.00 -11.13 8.07
CA SER A 34 -0.59 -11.21 8.50
C SER A 34 -0.04 -12.64 8.54
N GLY A 35 -0.88 -13.64 8.60
CA GLY A 35 -0.54 -15.07 8.53
C GLY A 35 -0.51 -15.62 7.10
N LEU A 36 -0.61 -14.77 6.09
CA LEU A 36 -0.65 -15.13 4.67
C LEU A 36 -1.84 -16.05 4.30
N ARG A 37 -2.98 -15.88 4.98
CA ARG A 37 -4.23 -16.56 4.67
C ARG A 37 -5.17 -15.60 3.95
N LEU A 38 -5.94 -16.12 3.00
CA LEU A 38 -6.95 -15.33 2.29
C LEU A 38 -7.98 -14.74 3.26
N VAL A 39 -8.27 -13.45 3.10
CA VAL A 39 -9.34 -12.80 3.86
C VAL A 39 -10.67 -12.87 3.10
N PRO A 40 -11.81 -12.80 3.79
CA PRO A 40 -13.11 -12.74 3.16
C PRO A 40 -13.28 -11.50 2.25
N LEU A 41 -14.21 -11.58 1.30
CA LEU A 41 -14.57 -10.48 0.41
C LEU A 41 -14.98 -9.23 1.23
N GLY A 42 -14.44 -8.08 0.89
CA GLY A 42 -14.72 -6.82 1.57
C GLY A 42 -13.84 -6.54 2.80
N VAL A 43 -13.06 -7.52 3.26
CA VAL A 43 -12.11 -7.34 4.36
C VAL A 43 -10.80 -6.77 3.82
N VAL A 44 -10.22 -5.81 4.54
CA VAL A 44 -8.92 -5.20 4.22
C VAL A 44 -7.80 -6.13 4.65
N GLY A 45 -6.82 -6.30 3.78
CA GLY A 45 -5.60 -7.07 4.04
C GLY A 45 -4.45 -6.59 3.18
N GLU A 46 -3.32 -7.30 3.23
CA GLU A 46 -2.18 -7.03 2.37
C GLU A 46 -2.41 -7.56 0.96
N LEU A 47 -2.06 -6.75 -0.05
CA LEU A 47 -2.00 -7.22 -1.43
C LEU A 47 -0.78 -8.12 -1.62
N VAL A 48 -1.04 -9.36 -1.97
CA VAL A 48 -0.04 -10.36 -2.32
C VAL A 48 -0.23 -10.74 -3.79
N VAL A 49 0.83 -10.65 -4.58
CA VAL A 49 0.76 -10.92 -6.02
C VAL A 49 1.56 -12.16 -6.40
N THR A 50 1.06 -12.89 -7.41
CA THR A 50 1.67 -14.11 -7.95
C THR A 50 1.73 -14.06 -9.46
N GLY A 51 2.40 -15.01 -10.09
CA GLY A 51 2.39 -15.22 -11.53
C GLY A 51 3.71 -14.92 -12.21
N ASP A 52 3.69 -15.02 -13.55
CA ASP A 52 4.89 -14.98 -14.40
C ASP A 52 5.57 -13.60 -14.41
N GLY A 53 4.84 -12.55 -14.05
CA GLY A 53 5.36 -11.18 -13.95
C GLY A 53 6.19 -10.89 -12.69
N LEU A 54 6.37 -11.86 -11.79
CA LEU A 54 7.18 -11.66 -10.59
C LEU A 54 8.67 -11.56 -10.94
N ALA A 55 9.33 -10.53 -10.41
CA ALA A 55 10.79 -10.43 -10.46
C ALA A 55 11.45 -11.63 -9.76
N ARG A 56 12.67 -11.95 -10.15
CA ARG A 56 13.47 -13.00 -9.49
C ARG A 56 13.81 -12.63 -8.04
N GLY A 57 13.94 -11.36 -7.76
CA GLY A 57 14.25 -10.81 -6.44
C GLY A 57 14.95 -9.45 -6.57
N TYR A 58 15.25 -8.85 -5.44
CA TYR A 58 16.16 -7.70 -5.35
C TYR A 58 17.60 -8.16 -5.47
N THR A 59 18.48 -7.30 -5.95
CA THR A 59 19.93 -7.54 -6.02
C THR A 59 20.56 -7.73 -4.64
N ASP A 60 20.02 -7.07 -3.64
CA ASP A 60 20.35 -7.29 -2.24
C ASP A 60 19.49 -8.43 -1.68
N PRO A 61 20.08 -9.61 -1.34
CA PRO A 61 19.33 -10.75 -0.83
C PRO A 61 18.55 -10.45 0.46
N ALA A 62 19.06 -9.56 1.31
CA ALA A 62 18.40 -9.21 2.56
C ALA A 62 17.02 -8.56 2.32
N ARG A 63 16.83 -7.88 1.21
CA ARG A 63 15.55 -7.27 0.83
C ARG A 63 14.53 -8.28 0.31
N ASN A 64 14.93 -9.51 0.02
CA ASN A 64 14.01 -10.56 -0.43
C ASN A 64 13.30 -11.24 0.74
N VAL A 65 13.92 -11.20 1.92
CA VAL A 65 13.35 -11.77 3.13
C VAL A 65 12.00 -11.11 3.41
N ASP A 66 10.99 -11.91 3.71
CA ASP A 66 9.60 -11.48 3.97
C ASP A 66 8.89 -10.75 2.80
N ARG A 67 9.56 -10.52 1.67
CA ARG A 67 8.96 -9.94 0.47
C ARG A 67 8.57 -11.00 -0.56
N PHE A 68 9.48 -11.95 -0.83
CA PHE A 68 9.18 -13.09 -1.69
C PHE A 68 8.93 -14.30 -0.82
N VAL A 69 7.69 -14.74 -0.79
CA VAL A 69 7.20 -15.81 0.10
C VAL A 69 6.56 -16.92 -0.70
N SER A 70 6.35 -18.06 -0.07
CA SER A 70 5.50 -19.12 -0.58
C SER A 70 4.15 -19.07 0.12
N VAL A 71 3.06 -19.11 -0.63
CA VAL A 71 1.69 -19.06 -0.11
C VAL A 71 0.87 -20.23 -0.64
N GLU A 72 -0.09 -20.68 0.15
CA GLU A 72 -1.03 -21.74 -0.24
C GLU A 72 -2.28 -21.12 -0.88
N ILE A 73 -2.55 -21.44 -2.15
CA ILE A 73 -3.72 -20.99 -2.90
C ILE A 73 -4.35 -22.17 -3.59
N GLY A 74 -5.60 -22.48 -3.23
CA GLY A 74 -6.32 -23.59 -3.82
C GLY A 74 -5.61 -24.95 -3.67
N GLY A 75 -4.93 -25.20 -2.55
CA GLY A 75 -4.18 -26.43 -2.27
C GLY A 75 -2.86 -26.54 -3.03
N LYS A 76 -2.36 -25.46 -3.60
CA LYS A 76 -1.05 -25.40 -4.26
C LYS A 76 -0.17 -24.33 -3.59
N THR A 77 1.08 -24.69 -3.34
CA THR A 77 2.10 -23.76 -2.89
C THR A 77 2.63 -22.98 -4.09
N VAL A 78 2.49 -21.66 -4.07
CA VAL A 78 2.94 -20.79 -5.17
C VAL A 78 3.86 -19.69 -4.62
N ARG A 79 4.82 -19.28 -5.45
CA ARG A 79 5.68 -18.15 -5.13
C ARG A 79 4.89 -16.85 -5.27
N ALA A 80 5.03 -15.96 -4.28
CA ALA A 80 4.30 -14.72 -4.19
C ALA A 80 5.20 -13.56 -3.75
N TYR A 81 4.76 -12.33 -4.04
CA TYR A 81 5.39 -11.10 -3.60
C TYR A 81 4.44 -10.30 -2.73
N ARG A 82 4.88 -9.95 -1.53
CA ARG A 82 4.18 -9.09 -0.59
C ARG A 82 4.44 -7.62 -0.95
N THR A 83 3.39 -6.91 -1.36
CA THR A 83 3.53 -5.53 -1.83
C THR A 83 3.70 -4.52 -0.70
N GLY A 84 3.19 -4.84 0.48
CA GLY A 84 3.08 -3.92 1.60
C GLY A 84 1.96 -2.89 1.41
N ASP A 85 1.04 -3.12 0.49
CA ASP A 85 -0.12 -2.27 0.24
C ASP A 85 -1.36 -2.86 0.93
N TYR A 86 -2.13 -2.04 1.63
CA TYR A 86 -3.45 -2.41 2.15
C TYR A 86 -4.49 -2.25 1.05
N VAL A 87 -5.22 -3.32 0.79
CA VAL A 87 -6.30 -3.36 -0.20
C VAL A 87 -7.48 -4.18 0.31
N ARG A 88 -8.61 -4.08 -0.38
CA ARG A 88 -9.70 -5.05 -0.27
C ARG A 88 -10.29 -5.35 -1.64
N HIS A 89 -10.90 -6.50 -1.80
CA HIS A 89 -11.82 -6.74 -2.92
C HIS A 89 -13.14 -6.03 -2.64
N ARG A 90 -13.56 -5.16 -3.54
CA ARG A 90 -14.85 -4.47 -3.46
C ARG A 90 -15.99 -5.50 -3.60
N PRO A 91 -16.96 -5.53 -2.66
CA PRO A 91 -18.01 -6.55 -2.69
C PRO A 91 -18.90 -6.51 -3.93
N THR A 92 -19.08 -5.34 -4.53
CA THR A 92 -20.01 -5.11 -5.65
C THR A 92 -19.52 -5.70 -6.97
N ASP A 93 -18.21 -5.69 -7.21
CA ASP A 93 -17.65 -6.09 -8.50
C ASP A 93 -16.30 -6.82 -8.41
N GLY A 94 -15.78 -7.00 -7.20
CA GLY A 94 -14.52 -7.71 -6.96
C GLY A 94 -13.27 -6.97 -7.45
N GLN A 95 -13.36 -5.70 -7.81
CA GLN A 95 -12.17 -4.89 -8.08
C GLN A 95 -11.44 -4.58 -6.79
N LEU A 96 -10.13 -4.34 -6.88
CA LEU A 96 -9.31 -3.98 -5.73
C LEU A 96 -9.41 -2.48 -5.45
N GLU A 97 -9.68 -2.14 -4.20
CA GLU A 97 -9.59 -0.79 -3.64
C GLU A 97 -8.32 -0.67 -2.81
N PHE A 98 -7.62 0.47 -2.94
CA PHE A 98 -6.38 0.74 -2.24
C PHE A 98 -6.62 1.61 -1.00
N PHE A 99 -6.05 1.21 0.13
CA PHE A 99 -6.21 1.88 1.43
C PHE A 99 -4.91 2.50 1.97
N GLY A 100 -3.83 2.41 1.22
CA GLY A 100 -2.54 2.94 1.64
C GLY A 100 -1.48 1.85 1.80
N ARG A 101 -0.33 2.25 2.35
CA ARG A 101 0.78 1.34 2.59
C ARG A 101 0.92 0.97 4.05
N MET A 102 1.38 -0.28 4.29
CA MET A 102 1.67 -0.78 5.63
C MET A 102 2.85 -0.07 6.30
N ASP A 103 3.82 0.35 5.51
CA ASP A 103 5.07 1.00 5.95
C ASP A 103 4.97 2.52 6.07
N GLY A 104 3.78 3.09 5.88
CA GLY A 104 3.58 4.54 5.96
C GLY A 104 4.21 5.34 4.82
N GLN A 105 4.81 4.68 3.83
CA GLN A 105 5.32 5.37 2.64
C GLN A 105 4.20 6.09 1.89
N VAL A 106 4.47 7.30 1.45
CA VAL A 106 3.54 8.10 0.65
C VAL A 106 4.18 8.49 -0.68
N LYS A 107 3.35 8.62 -1.73
CA LYS A 107 3.78 9.21 -3.00
C LYS A 107 3.32 10.66 -3.06
N ILE A 108 4.27 11.60 -3.07
CA ILE A 108 3.99 13.02 -3.20
C ILE A 108 4.50 13.50 -4.55
N ARG A 109 3.56 13.88 -5.45
CA ARG A 109 3.90 14.30 -6.83
C ARG A 109 4.78 13.31 -7.58
N GLY A 110 4.53 12.01 -7.40
CA GLY A 110 5.30 10.92 -8.03
C GLY A 110 6.58 10.52 -7.29
N ASN A 111 7.05 11.30 -6.34
CA ASN A 111 8.21 10.96 -5.52
C ASN A 111 7.80 10.06 -4.35
N ARG A 112 8.56 8.99 -4.15
CA ARG A 112 8.42 8.08 -3.00
C ARG A 112 9.03 8.74 -1.78
N VAL A 113 8.23 8.97 -0.76
CA VAL A 113 8.64 9.63 0.49
C VAL A 113 8.43 8.67 1.64
N GLU A 114 9.49 8.44 2.39
CA GLU A 114 9.50 7.67 3.65
C GLU A 114 9.19 8.64 4.80
N LEU A 115 7.99 8.54 5.37
CA LEU A 115 7.62 9.43 6.49
C LEU A 115 8.58 9.27 7.68
N GLY A 116 9.09 8.05 7.91
CA GLY A 116 10.08 7.78 8.95
C GLY A 116 11.40 8.53 8.79
N GLU A 117 11.85 8.77 7.55
CA GLU A 117 13.06 9.59 7.30
C GLU A 117 12.82 11.06 7.66
N ILE A 118 11.63 11.58 7.33
CA ILE A 118 11.25 12.95 7.72
C ILE A 118 11.16 13.06 9.24
N GLU A 119 10.53 12.11 9.90
CA GLU A 119 10.44 12.09 11.37
C GLU A 119 11.82 12.00 12.02
N HIS A 120 12.72 11.18 11.48
CA HIS A 120 14.08 11.07 11.97
C HIS A 120 14.84 12.40 11.81
N ALA A 121 14.74 13.03 10.64
CA ALA A 121 15.36 14.32 10.39
C ALA A 121 14.82 15.40 11.34
N LEU A 122 13.50 15.45 11.56
CA LEU A 122 12.87 16.38 12.49
C LEU A 122 13.30 16.14 13.94
N ARG A 123 13.42 14.88 14.38
CA ARG A 123 13.88 14.55 15.75
C ARG A 123 15.36 14.85 15.97
N SER A 124 16.15 14.85 14.90
CA SER A 124 17.58 15.19 14.95
C SER A 124 17.81 16.70 15.06
N ASP A 125 16.81 17.52 14.77
CA ASP A 125 16.88 18.96 14.92
C ASP A 125 16.65 19.35 16.40
N LYS A 126 17.62 20.08 16.99
CA LYS A 126 17.58 20.50 18.39
C LYS A 126 16.43 21.44 18.73
N VAL A 127 15.78 22.02 17.73
CA VAL A 127 14.66 22.97 17.87
C VAL A 127 13.32 22.24 17.95
N VAL A 128 13.22 21.00 17.43
CA VAL A 128 11.97 20.22 17.38
C VAL A 128 11.90 19.25 18.56
N ARG A 129 11.06 19.54 19.53
CA ARG A 129 10.83 18.69 20.72
C ARG A 129 9.70 17.66 20.56
N GLY A 130 9.57 17.08 19.42
CA GLY A 130 8.61 16.03 19.13
C GLY A 130 7.80 16.34 17.87
N GLY A 131 7.88 15.46 16.91
CA GLY A 131 7.12 15.51 15.67
C GLY A 131 6.64 14.10 15.33
N SER A 132 5.37 13.97 15.00
CA SER A 132 4.80 12.79 14.34
C SER A 132 4.28 13.23 13.00
N SER A 133 4.67 12.53 11.95
CA SER A 133 4.09 12.71 10.62
C SER A 133 2.97 11.71 10.47
N ALA A 134 1.74 12.18 10.34
CA ALA A 134 0.62 11.36 9.92
C ALA A 134 0.16 11.83 8.53
N PRO A 135 -0.12 10.93 7.59
CA PRO A 135 -0.77 11.32 6.36
C PRO A 135 -2.18 11.80 6.73
N ALA A 136 -2.44 13.09 6.52
CA ALA A 136 -3.79 13.59 6.65
C ALA A 136 -4.66 12.84 5.63
N ALA A 137 -5.75 12.26 6.06
CA ALA A 137 -6.68 11.47 5.24
C ALA A 137 -7.35 12.23 4.09
N ARG A 138 -6.85 13.41 3.73
CA ARG A 138 -7.40 14.35 2.76
C ARG A 138 -6.36 14.86 1.74
N TRP A 139 -5.43 14.01 1.30
CA TRP A 139 -4.38 14.39 0.33
C TRP A 139 -4.80 14.14 -1.12
N GLN A 140 -5.91 14.72 -1.55
CA GLN A 140 -6.20 14.71 -2.99
C GLN A 140 -5.65 15.92 -3.75
N ARG A 141 -5.32 17.04 -3.11
CA ARG A 141 -4.63 18.20 -3.74
C ARG A 141 -4.16 19.18 -2.67
N GLY A 142 -2.85 19.23 -2.36
CA GLY A 142 -2.33 20.25 -1.47
C GLY A 142 -0.84 20.08 -1.15
N PRO A 143 -0.16 21.13 -0.72
CA PRO A 143 1.25 21.08 -0.36
C PRO A 143 1.50 20.23 0.88
N VAL A 144 2.72 19.75 1.01
CA VAL A 144 3.26 18.93 2.11
C VAL A 144 2.74 19.37 3.48
N GLY A 145 2.29 18.40 4.25
CA GLY A 145 1.54 18.53 5.47
C GLY A 145 2.08 19.43 6.56
N ARG A 146 1.18 19.84 7.44
CA ARG A 146 1.51 20.62 8.61
C ARG A 146 2.44 19.84 9.54
N VAL A 147 3.63 20.36 9.75
CA VAL A 147 4.45 20.01 10.91
C VAL A 147 3.74 20.62 12.12
N CYS A 148 3.22 19.80 13.02
CA CYS A 148 2.67 20.30 14.27
C CYS A 148 3.84 20.72 15.18
N HIS A 149 4.09 22.01 15.27
CA HIS A 149 4.87 22.56 16.36
C HIS A 149 4.04 22.44 17.64
N SER A 150 4.50 21.67 18.59
CA SER A 150 4.05 21.80 19.96
C SER A 150 4.58 23.12 20.48
N ALA A 151 3.71 24.14 20.49
CA ALA A 151 4.04 25.43 21.07
C ALA A 151 4.06 25.33 22.59
N ARG A 152 5.21 25.70 23.16
CA ARG A 152 5.38 26.38 24.44
C ARG A 152 4.55 25.92 25.65
N GLY A 153 5.18 25.19 26.55
CA GLY A 153 4.92 25.40 27.96
C GLY A 153 5.82 26.53 28.48
N ARG A 154 5.23 27.51 29.13
CA ARG A 154 5.93 28.48 29.99
C ARG A 154 6.55 27.77 31.18
#